data_ac7aeadedf1b9b023cb8540a880ab699
#
_entry.id   ac7aeadedf1b9b023cb8540a880ab699
#
_cell.length_a   1.000
_cell.length_b   1.000
_cell.length_c   1.000
_cell.angle_alpha   90.00
_cell.angle_beta   90.00
_cell.angle_gamma   90.00
#
_symmetry.space_group_name_H-M   'P 1'
#
loop_
_entity.id
_entity.type
_entity.pdbx_description
1 polymer ?
#
loop_
_entity_poly.entity_id
_entity_poly.type
_entity_poly.pdbx_seq_one_letter_code
_entity_poly.pdbx_strand_id
1 'polypeptide(L)'
;SAAIVVAFRHVPFVVMAIAYFVCGMQLIFITTHLPSYLIICGMDPMLGASALGIIAGFNVLGSIFFGWAGGRWPKMILLGMIYISRSLVIACYLILPPTPTTTILFAAIMGFLWLGVSPLVAGSVVEMFGLRWQAMIQGFAFFSHQIGSFMGAFGGGWLFDQLGSYNLALQIGVGLGLFAGSAQIIFALYTPPKKPMPA
;
A
#
# COMPACT_ATOMS: atom_id res chain seq x y z
N SER A 1 12.89 -2.67 24.42
CA SER A 1 12.57 -1.48 25.19
C SER A 1 11.07 -1.47 25.50
N ALA A 2 10.64 -0.86 26.60
CA ALA A 2 9.23 -0.80 27.03
C ALA A 2 8.31 -0.22 25.92
N ALA A 3 8.79 0.75 25.16
CA ALA A 3 8.04 1.38 24.08
C ALA A 3 7.64 0.40 22.96
N ILE A 4 8.48 -0.59 22.65
CA ILE A 4 8.18 -1.63 21.66
C ILE A 4 7.01 -2.50 22.15
N VAL A 5 7.06 -2.94 23.39
CA VAL A 5 5.98 -3.75 23.98
C VAL A 5 4.65 -2.99 23.98
N VAL A 6 4.69 -1.69 24.32
CA VAL A 6 3.51 -0.82 24.27
C VAL A 6 2.97 -0.70 22.83
N ALA A 7 3.85 -0.52 21.83
CA ALA A 7 3.44 -0.43 20.44
C ALA A 7 2.74 -1.71 19.95
N PHE A 8 3.30 -2.88 20.23
CA PHE A 8 2.69 -4.16 19.83
C PHE A 8 1.41 -4.54 20.60
N ARG A 9 1.16 -3.89 21.74
CA ARG A 9 -0.12 -3.99 22.47
C ARG A 9 -1.14 -2.93 22.06
N HIS A 10 -0.74 -1.97 21.25
CA HIS A 10 -1.62 -0.89 20.77
C HIS A 10 -2.34 -1.35 19.51
N VAL A 11 -3.59 -1.77 19.65
CA VAL A 11 -4.37 -2.37 18.55
C VAL A 11 -4.40 -1.51 17.27
N PRO A 12 -4.65 -0.17 17.31
CA PRO A 12 -4.59 0.66 16.11
C PRO A 12 -3.25 0.60 15.37
N PHE A 13 -2.13 0.52 16.11
CA PHE A 13 -0.82 0.37 15.50
C PHE A 13 -0.65 -0.99 14.82
N VAL A 14 -1.08 -2.07 15.48
CA VAL A 14 -0.99 -3.43 14.93
C VAL A 14 -1.82 -3.54 13.64
N VAL A 15 -3.06 -3.02 13.65
CA VAL A 15 -3.90 -2.98 12.45
C VAL A 15 -3.23 -2.19 11.33
N MET A 16 -2.66 -1.03 11.63
CA MET A 16 -1.91 -0.22 10.67
C MET A 16 -0.69 -0.97 10.11
N ALA A 17 0.07 -1.66 10.95
CA ALA A 17 1.26 -2.40 10.53
C ALA A 17 0.90 -3.60 9.64
N ILE A 18 -0.21 -4.31 9.93
CA ILE A 18 -0.72 -5.39 9.09
C ILE A 18 -1.23 -4.84 7.75
N ALA A 19 -1.95 -3.73 7.75
CA ALA A 19 -2.40 -3.09 6.52
C ALA A 19 -1.19 -2.60 5.68
N TYR A 20 -0.13 -2.15 6.35
CA TYR A 20 1.10 -1.72 5.69
C TYR A 20 1.90 -2.90 5.11
N PHE A 21 1.81 -4.09 5.70
CA PHE A 21 2.29 -5.32 5.10
C PHE A 21 1.59 -5.60 3.76
N VAL A 22 0.25 -5.55 3.73
CA VAL A 22 -0.54 -5.74 2.50
C VAL A 22 -0.19 -4.67 1.45
N CYS A 23 0.06 -3.44 1.89
CA CYS A 23 0.56 -2.37 1.04
C CYS A 23 1.85 -2.77 0.33
N GLY A 24 2.87 -3.21 1.07
CA GLY A 24 4.15 -3.64 0.50
C GLY A 24 3.98 -4.77 -0.51
N MET A 25 3.15 -5.75 -0.17
CA MET A 25 2.86 -6.89 -1.03
C MET A 25 2.26 -6.44 -2.39
N GLN A 26 1.22 -5.59 -2.38
CA GLN A 26 0.61 -5.09 -3.60
C GLN A 26 1.57 -4.25 -4.45
N LEU A 27 2.31 -3.34 -3.80
CA LEU A 27 3.16 -2.40 -4.52
C LEU A 27 4.32 -3.09 -5.21
N ILE A 28 5.03 -3.95 -4.49
CA ILE A 28 6.21 -4.62 -5.05
C ILE A 28 5.80 -5.71 -6.03
N PHE A 29 4.64 -6.36 -5.83
CA PHE A 29 4.08 -7.22 -6.86
C PHE A 29 3.89 -6.47 -8.19
N ILE A 30 3.27 -5.29 -8.16
CA ILE A 30 3.03 -4.49 -9.38
C ILE A 30 4.35 -4.08 -10.04
N THR A 31 5.31 -3.51 -9.29
CA THR A 31 6.57 -3.07 -9.90
C THR A 31 7.41 -4.21 -10.47
N THR A 32 7.34 -5.37 -9.85
CA THR A 32 8.14 -6.53 -10.27
C THR A 32 7.52 -7.23 -11.47
N HIS A 33 6.19 -7.39 -11.48
CA HIS A 33 5.51 -8.28 -12.43
C HIS A 33 4.75 -7.57 -13.55
N LEU A 34 4.42 -6.26 -13.41
CA LEU A 34 3.68 -5.52 -14.43
C LEU A 34 4.37 -5.54 -15.81
N PRO A 35 5.70 -5.30 -15.92
CA PRO A 35 6.35 -5.37 -17.23
C PRO A 35 6.21 -6.75 -17.89
N SER A 36 6.43 -7.83 -17.14
CA SER A 36 6.29 -9.20 -17.63
C SER A 36 4.85 -9.52 -18.01
N TYR A 37 3.87 -9.08 -17.20
CA TYR A 37 2.45 -9.23 -17.50
C TYR A 37 2.08 -8.58 -18.83
N LEU A 38 2.54 -7.35 -19.09
CA LEU A 38 2.28 -6.64 -20.34
C LEU A 38 2.87 -7.34 -21.56
N ILE A 39 4.09 -7.90 -21.45
CA ILE A 39 4.71 -8.69 -22.52
C ILE A 39 3.88 -9.94 -22.83
N ILE A 40 3.40 -10.65 -21.80
CA ILE A 40 2.53 -11.83 -21.96
C ILE A 40 1.22 -11.46 -22.64
N CYS A 41 0.70 -10.27 -22.39
CA CYS A 41 -0.50 -9.73 -23.07
C CYS A 41 -0.20 -9.22 -24.50
N GLY A 42 1.02 -9.38 -25.02
CA GLY A 42 1.41 -8.95 -26.36
C GLY A 42 1.64 -7.44 -26.52
N MET A 43 1.86 -6.73 -25.40
CA MET A 43 2.15 -5.29 -25.41
C MET A 43 3.63 -5.03 -25.65
N ASP A 44 3.95 -3.84 -26.17
CA ASP A 44 5.32 -3.38 -26.35
C ASP A 44 6.05 -3.34 -24.97
N PRO A 45 7.27 -3.93 -24.88
CA PRO A 45 8.08 -3.87 -23.64
C PRO A 45 8.32 -2.44 -23.12
N MET A 46 8.39 -1.45 -24.01
CA MET A 46 8.56 -0.05 -23.65
C MET A 46 7.36 0.49 -22.85
N LEU A 47 6.16 -0.08 -23.04
CA LEU A 47 4.99 0.28 -22.26
C LEU A 47 5.18 -0.03 -20.77
N GLY A 48 5.83 -1.16 -20.44
CA GLY A 48 6.15 -1.52 -19.05
C GLY A 48 7.07 -0.51 -18.38
N ALA A 49 8.14 -0.11 -19.06
CA ALA A 49 9.05 0.92 -18.57
C ALA A 49 8.34 2.30 -18.43
N SER A 50 7.53 2.66 -19.40
CA SER A 50 6.73 3.89 -19.39
C SER A 50 5.73 3.89 -18.24
N ALA A 51 5.05 2.79 -17.97
CA ALA A 51 4.11 2.65 -16.86
C ALA A 51 4.82 2.87 -15.50
N LEU A 52 6.00 2.27 -15.30
CA LEU A 52 6.78 2.48 -14.07
C LEU A 52 7.24 3.95 -13.94
N GLY A 53 7.63 4.59 -15.04
CA GLY A 53 7.97 6.01 -15.06
C GLY A 53 6.78 6.91 -14.69
N ILE A 54 5.59 6.60 -15.21
CA ILE A 54 4.34 7.30 -14.88
C ILE A 54 3.98 7.10 -13.40
N ILE A 55 4.09 5.88 -12.88
CA ILE A 55 3.91 5.61 -11.44
C ILE A 55 4.83 6.51 -10.63
N ALA A 56 6.11 6.59 -10.98
CA ALA A 56 7.10 7.41 -10.27
C ALA A 56 6.76 8.91 -10.31
N GLY A 57 6.33 9.43 -11.45
CA GLY A 57 5.92 10.83 -11.60
C GLY A 57 4.68 11.17 -10.76
N PHE A 58 3.63 10.37 -10.83
CA PHE A 58 2.40 10.57 -10.06
C PHE A 58 2.58 10.35 -8.55
N ASN A 59 3.60 9.59 -8.14
CA ASN A 59 3.99 9.45 -6.74
C ASN A 59 4.31 10.79 -6.05
N VAL A 60 4.96 11.69 -6.78
CA VAL A 60 5.30 13.02 -6.26
C VAL A 60 4.00 13.77 -5.94
N LEU A 61 3.06 13.79 -6.88
CA LEU A 61 1.77 14.46 -6.71
C LEU A 61 0.96 13.84 -5.56
N GLY A 62 0.91 12.52 -5.49
CA GLY A 62 0.22 11.78 -4.43
C GLY A 62 0.83 12.05 -3.05
N SER A 63 2.16 12.07 -2.93
CA SER A 63 2.84 12.36 -1.66
C SER A 63 2.52 13.75 -1.13
N ILE A 64 2.54 14.77 -2.00
CA ILE A 64 2.19 16.15 -1.65
C ILE A 64 0.73 16.21 -1.21
N PHE A 65 -0.20 15.64 -2.01
CA PHE A 65 -1.62 15.67 -1.71
C PHE A 65 -1.94 14.98 -0.37
N PHE A 66 -1.47 13.75 -0.15
CA PHE A 66 -1.76 13.01 1.06
C PHE A 66 -1.00 13.53 2.29
N GLY A 67 0.15 14.16 2.11
CA GLY A 67 0.83 14.90 3.16
C GLY A 67 -0.03 16.08 3.64
N TRP A 68 -0.59 16.87 2.72
CA TRP A 68 -1.53 17.94 3.02
C TRP A 68 -2.86 17.44 3.61
N ALA A 69 -3.43 16.38 3.01
CA ALA A 69 -4.67 15.77 3.46
C ALA A 69 -4.56 15.21 4.89
N GLY A 70 -3.43 14.60 5.24
CA GLY A 70 -3.16 14.09 6.57
C GLY A 70 -3.10 15.15 7.66
N GLY A 71 -2.93 16.43 7.31
CA GLY A 71 -3.08 17.56 8.22
C GLY A 71 -4.52 18.00 8.46
N ARG A 72 -5.49 17.51 7.66
CA ARG A 72 -6.90 17.93 7.72
C ARG A 72 -7.87 16.82 8.10
N TRP A 73 -7.59 15.60 7.72
CA TRP A 73 -8.47 14.43 7.94
C TRP A 73 -7.77 13.34 8.75
N PRO A 74 -8.53 12.47 9.42
CA PRO A 74 -7.96 11.35 10.20
C PRO A 74 -7.09 10.45 9.31
N LYS A 75 -5.81 10.36 9.64
CA LYS A 75 -4.80 9.65 8.84
C LYS A 75 -5.12 8.18 8.65
N MET A 76 -5.66 7.53 9.68
CA MET A 76 -6.05 6.11 9.62
C MET A 76 -7.19 5.86 8.62
N ILE A 77 -8.14 6.80 8.49
CA ILE A 77 -9.22 6.72 7.49
C ILE A 77 -8.64 6.93 6.09
N LEU A 78 -7.77 7.93 5.90
CA LEU A 78 -7.12 8.17 4.62
C LEU A 78 -6.30 6.95 4.15
N LEU A 79 -5.57 6.30 5.06
CA LEU A 79 -4.84 5.05 4.76
C LEU A 79 -5.78 3.95 4.28
N GLY A 80 -6.88 3.72 4.99
CA GLY A 80 -7.87 2.73 4.60
C GLY A 80 -8.50 3.03 3.24
N MET A 81 -8.82 4.30 2.97
CA MET A 81 -9.33 4.74 1.66
C MET A 81 -8.32 4.49 0.54
N ILE A 82 -7.03 4.75 0.76
CA ILE A 82 -5.97 4.45 -0.22
C ILE A 82 -5.94 2.95 -0.52
N TYR A 83 -5.98 2.09 0.50
CA TYR A 83 -5.90 0.64 0.30
C TYR A 83 -7.11 0.09 -0.45
N ILE A 84 -8.32 0.55 -0.13
CA ILE A 84 -9.54 0.20 -0.86
C ILE A 84 -9.46 0.70 -2.30
N SER A 85 -9.13 1.97 -2.52
CA SER A 85 -9.05 2.57 -3.85
C SER A 85 -8.05 1.84 -4.74
N ARG A 86 -6.85 1.51 -4.22
CA ARG A 86 -5.86 0.73 -4.97
C ARG A 86 -6.38 -0.66 -5.34
N SER A 87 -7.02 -1.35 -4.40
CA SER A 87 -7.58 -2.67 -4.66
C SER A 87 -8.66 -2.63 -5.72
N LEU A 88 -9.51 -1.60 -5.72
CA LEU A 88 -10.50 -1.38 -6.78
C LEU A 88 -9.85 -1.08 -8.12
N VAL A 89 -8.80 -0.28 -8.16
CA VAL A 89 -8.05 0.02 -9.39
C VAL A 89 -7.41 -1.24 -9.96
N ILE A 90 -6.82 -2.09 -9.12
CA ILE A 90 -6.27 -3.39 -9.55
C ILE A 90 -7.39 -4.30 -10.06
N ALA A 91 -8.52 -4.37 -9.36
CA ALA A 91 -9.67 -5.17 -9.78
C ALA A 91 -10.24 -4.69 -11.14
N CYS A 92 -10.38 -3.39 -11.32
CA CYS A 92 -10.79 -2.81 -12.62
C CYS A 92 -9.80 -3.16 -13.74
N TYR A 93 -8.50 -3.10 -13.46
CA TYR A 93 -7.47 -3.44 -14.45
C TYR A 93 -7.47 -4.93 -14.83
N LEU A 94 -7.87 -5.82 -13.90
CA LEU A 94 -8.05 -7.26 -14.17
C LEU A 94 -9.25 -7.55 -15.10
N ILE A 95 -10.30 -6.74 -15.01
CA ILE A 95 -11.55 -6.95 -15.77
C ILE A 95 -11.45 -6.31 -17.15
N LEU A 96 -10.75 -5.18 -17.26
CA LEU A 96 -10.60 -4.45 -18.52
C LEU A 96 -9.54 -5.12 -19.41
N PRO A 97 -9.73 -5.10 -20.73
CA PRO A 97 -8.70 -5.58 -21.65
C PRO A 97 -7.43 -4.72 -21.47
N PRO A 98 -6.25 -5.35 -21.38
CA PRO A 98 -4.99 -4.61 -21.31
C PRO A 98 -4.73 -3.90 -22.64
N THR A 99 -4.74 -2.58 -22.61
CA THR A 99 -4.38 -1.69 -23.72
C THR A 99 -3.37 -0.66 -23.26
N PRO A 100 -2.64 0.01 -24.15
CA PRO A 100 -1.74 1.09 -23.76
C PRO A 100 -2.44 2.16 -22.92
N THR A 101 -3.66 2.55 -23.31
CA THR A 101 -4.45 3.57 -22.60
C THR A 101 -4.87 3.13 -21.20
N THR A 102 -5.42 1.90 -21.06
CA THR A 102 -5.82 1.37 -19.75
C THR A 102 -4.61 1.20 -18.82
N THR A 103 -3.45 0.81 -19.38
CA THR A 103 -2.19 0.66 -18.61
C THR A 103 -1.65 2.01 -18.13
N ILE A 104 -1.66 3.04 -18.99
CA ILE A 104 -1.21 4.39 -18.59
C ILE A 104 -2.13 4.98 -17.52
N LEU A 105 -3.45 4.84 -17.67
CA LEU A 105 -4.42 5.30 -16.68
C LEU A 105 -4.25 4.56 -15.34
N PHE A 106 -4.11 3.24 -15.39
CA PHE A 106 -3.79 2.41 -14.22
C PHE A 106 -2.52 2.90 -13.52
N ALA A 107 -1.44 3.11 -14.28
CA ALA A 107 -0.16 3.57 -13.75
C ALA A 107 -0.26 4.94 -13.09
N ALA A 108 -0.99 5.89 -13.69
CA ALA A 108 -1.18 7.22 -13.13
C ALA A 108 -1.96 7.19 -11.80
N ILE A 109 -3.07 6.45 -11.75
CA ILE A 109 -3.89 6.33 -10.52
C ILE A 109 -3.12 5.58 -9.44
N MET A 110 -2.48 4.46 -9.79
CA MET A 110 -1.65 3.70 -8.85
C MET A 110 -0.52 4.55 -8.29
N GLY A 111 0.18 5.29 -9.14
CA GLY A 111 1.24 6.21 -8.71
C GLY A 111 0.74 7.25 -7.72
N PHE A 112 -0.39 7.90 -8.00
CA PHE A 112 -0.98 8.88 -7.10
C PHE A 112 -1.33 8.30 -5.72
N LEU A 113 -1.81 7.06 -5.67
CA LEU A 113 -2.17 6.37 -4.43
C LEU A 113 -0.97 5.71 -3.72
N TRP A 114 0.24 5.75 -4.28
CA TRP A 114 1.36 4.93 -3.84
C TRP A 114 2.07 5.46 -2.60
N LEU A 115 2.89 6.51 -2.76
CA LEU A 115 3.71 7.06 -1.67
C LEU A 115 2.93 7.94 -0.69
N GLY A 116 1.68 8.28 -0.98
CA GLY A 116 0.80 8.97 -0.03
C GLY A 116 0.63 8.24 1.30
N VAL A 117 0.90 6.94 1.33
CA VAL A 117 0.89 6.12 2.56
C VAL A 117 1.99 6.53 3.53
N SER A 118 3.19 6.85 3.04
CA SER A 118 4.36 7.12 3.89
C SER A 118 4.18 8.28 4.87
N PRO A 119 3.77 9.50 4.45
CA PRO A 119 3.52 10.60 5.38
C PRO A 119 2.36 10.32 6.33
N LEU A 120 1.34 9.57 5.90
CA LEU A 120 0.21 9.21 6.75
C LEU A 120 0.60 8.22 7.85
N VAL A 121 1.41 7.20 7.54
CA VAL A 121 1.95 6.25 8.54
C VAL A 121 2.84 6.99 9.53
N ALA A 122 3.77 7.83 9.04
CA ALA A 122 4.65 8.60 9.91
C ALA A 122 3.85 9.50 10.87
N GLY A 123 2.87 10.23 10.34
CA GLY A 123 2.00 11.08 11.14
C GLY A 123 1.13 10.30 12.14
N SER A 124 0.63 9.12 11.76
CA SER A 124 -0.13 8.25 12.66
C SER A 124 0.72 7.73 13.82
N VAL A 125 1.97 7.37 13.56
CA VAL A 125 2.92 6.94 14.62
C VAL A 125 3.19 8.08 15.59
N VAL A 126 3.36 9.32 15.09
CA VAL A 126 3.54 10.51 15.96
C VAL A 126 2.31 10.75 16.81
N GLU A 127 1.11 10.64 16.24
CA GLU A 127 -0.14 10.81 17.01
C GLU A 127 -0.32 9.75 18.11
N MET A 128 0.10 8.51 17.85
CA MET A 128 -0.05 7.40 18.81
C MET A 128 1.02 7.40 19.91
N PHE A 129 2.27 7.72 19.56
CA PHE A 129 3.43 7.46 20.43
C PHE A 129 4.33 8.68 20.69
N GLY A 130 4.05 9.82 20.05
CA GLY A 130 4.86 11.03 20.15
C GLY A 130 6.14 10.99 19.29
N LEU A 131 6.80 12.14 19.18
CA LEU A 131 8.00 12.31 18.34
C LEU A 131 9.21 11.51 18.84
N ARG A 132 9.35 11.35 20.15
CA ARG A 132 10.51 10.66 20.77
C ARG A 132 10.72 9.25 20.24
N TRP A 133 9.65 8.51 20.00
CA TRP A 133 9.69 7.10 19.62
C TRP A 133 9.36 6.85 18.15
N GLN A 134 9.09 7.93 17.39
CA GLN A 134 8.63 7.86 16.00
C GLN A 134 9.53 7.00 15.12
N ALA A 135 10.82 7.29 15.04
CA ALA A 135 11.73 6.60 14.12
C ALA A 135 11.78 5.09 14.39
N MET A 136 11.87 4.71 15.67
CA MET A 136 11.94 3.31 16.07
C MET A 136 10.63 2.55 15.76
N ILE A 137 9.48 3.11 16.16
CA ILE A 137 8.18 2.44 16.00
C ILE A 137 7.78 2.40 14.52
N GLN A 138 8.04 3.49 13.77
CA GLN A 138 7.85 3.52 12.32
C GLN A 138 8.74 2.49 11.60
N GLY A 139 9.96 2.25 12.10
CA GLY A 139 10.84 1.22 11.60
C GLY A 139 10.22 -0.18 11.67
N PHE A 140 9.51 -0.51 12.75
CA PHE A 140 8.78 -1.79 12.85
C PHE A 140 7.61 -1.87 11.88
N ALA A 141 6.84 -0.79 11.71
CA ALA A 141 5.79 -0.76 10.69
C ALA A 141 6.40 -0.92 9.29
N PHE A 142 7.51 -0.25 9.00
CA PHE A 142 8.22 -0.39 7.72
C PHE A 142 8.80 -1.79 7.52
N PHE A 143 9.29 -2.43 8.57
CA PHE A 143 9.74 -3.83 8.50
C PHE A 143 8.60 -4.77 8.09
N SER A 144 7.39 -4.57 8.64
CA SER A 144 6.20 -5.31 8.22
C SER A 144 5.91 -5.11 6.71
N HIS A 145 6.01 -3.87 6.22
CA HIS A 145 5.89 -3.55 4.79
C HIS A 145 6.93 -4.29 3.94
N GLN A 146 8.18 -4.38 4.40
CA GLN A 146 9.25 -5.06 3.67
C GLN A 146 9.03 -6.59 3.59
N ILE A 147 8.49 -7.20 4.65
CA ILE A 147 8.08 -8.61 4.59
C ILE A 147 6.97 -8.80 3.54
N GLY A 148 5.97 -7.91 3.53
CA GLY A 148 4.93 -7.90 2.49
C GLY A 148 5.51 -7.73 1.10
N SER A 149 6.47 -6.82 0.92
CA SER A 149 7.19 -6.58 -0.33
C SER A 149 7.88 -7.83 -0.85
N PHE A 150 8.59 -8.54 0.03
CA PHE A 150 9.20 -9.82 -0.30
C PHE A 150 8.17 -10.86 -0.75
N MET A 151 7.05 -10.97 -0.02
CA MET A 151 5.98 -11.91 -0.39
C MET A 151 5.31 -11.52 -1.72
N GLY A 152 5.17 -10.24 -2.02
CA GLY A 152 4.63 -9.76 -3.28
C GLY A 152 5.52 -10.11 -4.47
N ALA A 153 6.82 -9.86 -4.35
CA ALA A 153 7.79 -10.18 -5.39
C ALA A 153 7.95 -11.69 -5.58
N PHE A 154 8.35 -12.38 -4.52
CA PHE A 154 8.64 -13.81 -4.55
C PHE A 154 7.37 -14.65 -4.76
N GLY A 155 6.32 -14.39 -3.98
CA GLY A 155 5.06 -15.14 -4.05
C GLY A 155 4.34 -14.96 -5.38
N GLY A 156 4.40 -13.76 -5.98
CA GLY A 156 3.85 -13.51 -7.31
C GLY A 156 4.56 -14.31 -8.39
N GLY A 157 5.90 -14.37 -8.35
CA GLY A 157 6.69 -15.19 -9.27
C GLY A 157 6.44 -16.69 -9.08
N TRP A 158 6.43 -17.16 -7.83
CA TRP A 158 6.16 -18.57 -7.52
C TRP A 158 4.76 -19.01 -7.99
N LEU A 159 3.73 -18.19 -7.77
CA LEU A 159 2.38 -18.49 -8.27
C LEU A 159 2.34 -18.51 -9.79
N PHE A 160 3.08 -17.61 -10.45
CA PHE A 160 3.17 -17.61 -11.90
C PHE A 160 3.85 -18.89 -12.42
N ASP A 161 4.93 -19.33 -11.80
CA ASP A 161 5.65 -20.56 -12.20
C ASP A 161 4.75 -21.80 -12.07
N GLN A 162 3.85 -21.82 -11.08
CA GLN A 162 2.93 -22.95 -10.87
C GLN A 162 1.70 -22.91 -11.78
N LEU A 163 1.18 -21.72 -12.08
CA LEU A 163 -0.13 -21.55 -12.71
C LEU A 163 -0.07 -20.96 -14.13
N GLY A 164 1.08 -20.47 -14.56
CA GLY A 164 1.26 -19.80 -15.85
C GLY A 164 0.49 -18.47 -15.97
N SER A 165 0.00 -17.91 -14.86
CA SER A 165 -0.83 -16.70 -14.85
C SER A 165 -0.68 -15.91 -13.56
N TYR A 166 -0.74 -14.58 -13.68
CA TYR A 166 -0.75 -13.65 -12.53
C TYR A 166 -2.15 -13.43 -11.93
N ASN A 167 -3.21 -13.97 -12.53
CA ASN A 167 -4.59 -13.66 -12.14
C ASN A 167 -4.87 -13.98 -10.67
N LEU A 168 -4.44 -15.16 -10.19
CA LEU A 168 -4.68 -15.54 -8.79
C LEU A 168 -3.91 -14.63 -7.83
N ALA A 169 -2.66 -14.28 -8.13
CA ALA A 169 -1.87 -13.37 -7.29
C ALA A 169 -2.52 -11.98 -7.19
N LEU A 170 -3.04 -11.46 -8.31
CA LEU A 170 -3.76 -10.19 -8.35
C LEU A 170 -5.08 -10.25 -7.56
N GLN A 171 -5.85 -11.35 -7.70
CA GLN A 171 -7.10 -11.54 -6.94
C GLN A 171 -6.85 -11.62 -5.43
N ILE A 172 -5.82 -12.34 -5.00
CA ILE A 172 -5.39 -12.38 -3.59
C ILE A 172 -5.01 -10.96 -3.12
N GLY A 173 -4.23 -10.24 -3.91
CA GLY A 173 -3.84 -8.86 -3.62
C GLY A 173 -5.05 -7.93 -3.46
N VAL A 174 -6.04 -8.03 -4.35
CA VAL A 174 -7.30 -7.27 -4.27
C VAL A 174 -8.07 -7.62 -2.99
N GLY A 175 -8.29 -8.90 -2.72
CA GLY A 175 -9.03 -9.34 -1.54
C GLY A 175 -8.39 -8.90 -0.23
N LEU A 176 -7.07 -9.08 -0.09
CA LEU A 176 -6.33 -8.66 1.10
C LEU A 176 -6.32 -7.13 1.26
N GLY A 177 -6.21 -6.38 0.17
CA GLY A 177 -6.23 -4.92 0.22
C GLY A 177 -7.60 -4.35 0.59
N LEU A 178 -8.69 -4.92 0.08
CA LEU A 178 -10.05 -4.55 0.49
C LEU A 178 -10.28 -4.87 1.96
N PHE A 179 -9.85 -6.05 2.43
CA PHE A 179 -9.95 -6.43 3.82
C PHE A 179 -9.14 -5.51 4.73
N ALA A 180 -7.87 -5.28 4.41
CA ALA A 180 -6.98 -4.43 5.20
C ALA A 180 -7.48 -2.98 5.27
N GLY A 181 -7.93 -2.41 4.14
CA GLY A 181 -8.47 -1.06 4.08
C GLY A 181 -9.76 -0.93 4.86
N SER A 182 -10.68 -1.89 4.75
CA SER A 182 -11.93 -1.90 5.50
C SER A 182 -11.69 -2.06 7.01
N ALA A 183 -10.83 -2.98 7.41
CA ALA A 183 -10.44 -3.14 8.81
C ALA A 183 -9.84 -1.85 9.37
N GLN A 184 -8.96 -1.19 8.62
CA GLN A 184 -8.34 0.07 9.04
C GLN A 184 -9.37 1.18 9.28
N ILE A 185 -10.36 1.33 8.39
CA ILE A 185 -11.44 2.33 8.55
C ILE A 185 -12.32 1.97 9.75
N ILE A 186 -12.73 0.71 9.87
CA ILE A 186 -13.56 0.24 10.99
C ILE A 186 -12.86 0.54 12.31
N PHE A 187 -11.60 0.13 12.47
CA PHE A 187 -10.84 0.41 13.69
C PHE A 187 -10.65 1.90 13.94
N ALA A 188 -10.48 2.72 12.89
CA ALA A 188 -10.37 4.18 13.05
C ALA A 188 -11.66 4.81 13.56
N LEU A 189 -12.82 4.30 13.17
CA LEU A 189 -14.14 4.82 13.57
C LEU A 189 -14.53 4.38 14.99
N TYR A 190 -14.18 3.15 15.39
CA TYR A 190 -14.59 2.59 16.69
C TYR A 190 -13.56 2.72 17.81
N THR A 191 -12.32 3.11 17.50
CA THR A 191 -11.28 3.29 18.50
C THR A 191 -10.98 4.79 18.67
N PRO A 192 -11.46 5.43 19.74
CA PRO A 192 -11.18 6.84 19.98
C PRO A 192 -9.66 7.06 20.14
N PRO A 193 -9.14 8.21 19.70
CA PRO A 193 -7.73 8.53 19.81
C PRO A 193 -7.33 8.53 21.29
N LYS A 194 -6.39 7.65 21.67
CA LYS A 194 -5.76 7.67 23.00
C LYS A 194 -4.77 8.82 23.06
N LYS A 195 -4.66 9.45 24.23
CA LYS A 195 -3.61 10.46 24.47
C LYS A 195 -2.23 9.86 24.16
N PRO A 196 -1.35 10.63 23.49
CA PRO A 196 0.02 10.17 23.22
C PRO A 196 0.75 9.79 24.51
N MET A 197 1.73 8.90 24.40
CA MET A 197 2.58 8.57 25.55
C MET A 197 3.29 9.84 26.06
N PRO A 198 3.39 10.03 27.39
CA PRO A 198 4.17 11.14 27.93
C PRO A 198 5.64 11.04 27.47
N ALA A 199 6.26 12.17 27.31
CA ALA A 199 7.64 12.33 26.84
C ALA A 199 8.66 11.66 27.76
#